data_fad6c6e85a246edeceff13e2e1b50987
#
_entry.id   fad6c6e85a246edeceff13e2e1b50987
#
_cell.length_a   1.000
_cell.length_b   1.000
_cell.length_c   1.000
_cell.angle_alpha   90.00
_cell.angle_beta   90.00
_cell.angle_gamma   90.00
#
_symmetry.space_group_name_H-M   'P 1'
#
loop_
_entity.id
_entity.type
_entity.pdbx_description
1 polymer ?
#
loop_
_entity_poly.entity_id
_entity_poly.type
_entity_poly.pdbx_seq_one_letter_code
_entity_poly.pdbx_strand_id
1 'polypeptide(L)'
;MSLNCIILDDYQNVALTLADWASLEPLVYTTSLSEHYADQDELVKHIAHADILVIMRERTPLSAELIGRLPNLKLVVTSGMRNAAIDLDACAERYIAVCGTASSSAAPMELSWGLLLGLARHIVPENQTLRSNGAWQHTLGISLQGKTLGLVGLGKIGGEMARVAQAFGMHVCAWSQNLTAERAAECGARTHAVADGAAH
;
A
#
# COMPACT_ATOMS: atom_id res chain seq x y z
N MET A 1 -8.24 -31.72 13.32
CA MET A 1 -9.04 -30.84 12.43
C MET A 1 -8.09 -29.87 11.79
N SER A 2 -8.14 -29.71 10.48
CA SER A 2 -7.38 -28.67 9.79
C SER A 2 -8.01 -27.31 10.00
N LEU A 3 -7.20 -26.24 10.03
CA LEU A 3 -7.66 -24.86 10.12
C LEU A 3 -7.93 -24.32 8.70
N ASN A 4 -8.95 -23.47 8.57
CA ASN A 4 -9.27 -22.79 7.33
C ASN A 4 -8.62 -21.41 7.31
N CYS A 5 -7.71 -21.17 6.37
CA CYS A 5 -7.07 -19.91 6.12
C CYS A 5 -7.65 -19.28 4.86
N ILE A 6 -8.16 -18.05 4.98
CA ILE A 6 -8.69 -17.32 3.83
C ILE A 6 -7.90 -16.03 3.64
N ILE A 7 -7.38 -15.84 2.42
CA ILE A 7 -6.67 -14.63 2.00
C ILE A 7 -7.67 -13.73 1.30
N LEU A 8 -7.82 -12.48 1.77
CA LEU A 8 -8.76 -11.52 1.21
C LEU A 8 -8.07 -10.60 0.18
N ASP A 9 -8.87 -10.07 -0.75
CA ASP A 9 -8.49 -9.02 -1.69
C ASP A 9 -7.27 -9.37 -2.58
N ASP A 10 -7.13 -10.63 -2.97
CA ASP A 10 -6.07 -11.09 -3.88
C ASP A 10 -6.43 -10.78 -5.35
N TYR A 11 -6.54 -9.49 -5.69
CA TYR A 11 -7.01 -9.02 -6.99
C TYR A 11 -6.22 -9.54 -8.19
N GLN A 12 -4.96 -9.90 -7.99
CA GLN A 12 -4.11 -10.47 -9.03
C GLN A 12 -4.20 -12.00 -9.08
N ASN A 13 -4.88 -12.63 -8.11
CA ASN A 13 -4.97 -14.09 -7.96
C ASN A 13 -3.58 -14.77 -7.94
N VAL A 14 -2.67 -14.22 -7.16
CA VAL A 14 -1.28 -14.65 -7.07
C VAL A 14 -0.87 -15.10 -5.66
N ALA A 15 -1.68 -14.84 -4.64
CA ALA A 15 -1.30 -15.08 -3.24
C ALA A 15 -0.83 -16.51 -3.00
N LEU A 16 -1.52 -17.50 -3.58
CA LEU A 16 -1.18 -18.91 -3.42
C LEU A 16 0.13 -19.32 -4.12
N THR A 17 0.68 -18.46 -4.99
CA THR A 17 1.95 -18.72 -5.68
C THR A 17 3.14 -18.01 -5.05
N LEU A 18 2.89 -17.06 -4.11
CA LEU A 18 3.94 -16.20 -3.54
C LEU A 18 4.60 -16.78 -2.29
N ALA A 19 4.06 -17.88 -1.73
CA ALA A 19 4.62 -18.55 -0.58
C ALA A 19 4.38 -20.07 -0.69
N ASP A 20 5.14 -20.84 0.08
CA ASP A 20 4.99 -22.29 0.17
C ASP A 20 3.83 -22.66 1.13
N TRP A 21 2.61 -22.44 0.66
CA TRP A 21 1.39 -22.77 1.42
C TRP A 21 1.22 -24.28 1.61
N ALA A 22 1.75 -25.08 0.67
CA ALA A 22 1.69 -26.54 0.75
C ALA A 22 2.43 -27.08 1.98
N SER A 23 3.45 -26.39 2.47
CA SER A 23 4.16 -26.76 3.70
C SER A 23 3.29 -26.71 4.97
N LEU A 24 2.17 -26.01 4.92
CA LEU A 24 1.21 -25.92 6.03
C LEU A 24 0.22 -27.08 6.07
N GLU A 25 0.08 -27.83 4.97
CA GLU A 25 -0.79 -29.00 4.92
C GLU A 25 -0.20 -30.17 5.74
N PRO A 26 -1.04 -31.00 6.38
CA PRO A 26 -2.50 -30.94 6.42
C PRO A 26 -3.07 -30.09 7.57
N LEU A 27 -2.26 -29.26 8.21
CA LEU A 27 -2.67 -28.46 9.39
C LEU A 27 -3.56 -27.27 9.01
N VAL A 28 -3.25 -26.63 7.88
CA VAL A 28 -3.97 -25.45 7.40
C VAL A 28 -4.34 -25.64 5.94
N TYR A 29 -5.62 -25.48 5.63
CA TYR A 29 -6.12 -25.42 4.26
C TYR A 29 -6.28 -23.96 3.86
N THR A 30 -5.55 -23.51 2.82
CA THR A 30 -5.50 -22.11 2.41
C THR A 30 -6.24 -21.88 1.11
N THR A 31 -7.10 -20.86 1.08
CA THR A 31 -7.80 -20.37 -0.10
C THR A 31 -7.64 -18.86 -0.24
N SER A 32 -7.84 -18.32 -1.44
CA SER A 32 -7.84 -16.87 -1.67
C SER A 32 -9.12 -16.40 -2.32
N LEU A 33 -9.54 -15.17 -1.98
CA LEU A 33 -10.64 -14.46 -2.62
C LEU A 33 -10.06 -13.33 -3.45
N SER A 34 -10.27 -13.38 -4.77
CA SER A 34 -9.76 -12.39 -5.72
C SER A 34 -10.68 -11.17 -5.88
N GLU A 35 -11.89 -11.25 -5.37
CA GLU A 35 -12.88 -10.18 -5.43
C GLU A 35 -12.94 -9.41 -4.10
N HIS A 36 -13.30 -8.13 -4.19
CA HIS A 36 -13.60 -7.31 -3.02
C HIS A 36 -15.11 -7.33 -2.74
N TYR A 37 -15.46 -7.61 -1.51
CA TYR A 37 -16.84 -7.63 -1.04
C TYR A 37 -17.10 -6.38 -0.17
N ALA A 38 -17.71 -5.35 -0.77
CA ALA A 38 -18.08 -4.13 -0.03
C ALA A 38 -19.26 -4.35 0.94
N ASP A 39 -20.13 -5.31 0.60
CA ASP A 39 -21.24 -5.71 1.47
C ASP A 39 -20.73 -6.74 2.49
N GLN A 40 -20.87 -6.41 3.78
CA GLN A 40 -20.45 -7.29 4.86
C GLN A 40 -21.26 -8.59 4.93
N ASP A 41 -22.53 -8.60 4.53
CA ASP A 41 -23.35 -9.80 4.52
C ASP A 41 -22.86 -10.79 3.47
N GLU A 42 -22.47 -10.29 2.31
CA GLU A 42 -21.84 -11.12 1.29
C GLU A 42 -20.46 -11.60 1.72
N LEU A 43 -19.63 -10.71 2.30
CA LEU A 43 -18.31 -11.09 2.78
C LEU A 43 -18.39 -12.22 3.81
N VAL A 44 -19.29 -12.11 4.79
CA VAL A 44 -19.46 -13.11 5.86
C VAL A 44 -19.81 -14.49 5.30
N LYS A 45 -20.60 -14.58 4.22
CA LYS A 45 -20.92 -15.89 3.60
C LYS A 45 -19.66 -16.63 3.15
N HIS A 46 -18.62 -15.89 2.74
CA HIS A 46 -17.36 -16.46 2.27
C HIS A 46 -16.37 -16.74 3.41
N ILE A 47 -16.41 -15.98 4.52
CA ILE A 47 -15.36 -16.02 5.55
C ILE A 47 -15.83 -16.49 6.93
N ALA A 48 -17.13 -16.75 7.17
CA ALA A 48 -17.65 -17.13 8.48
C ALA A 48 -17.02 -18.43 9.05
N HIS A 49 -16.51 -19.28 8.18
CA HIS A 49 -15.85 -20.54 8.56
C HIS A 49 -14.34 -20.41 8.74
N ALA A 50 -13.75 -19.21 8.55
CA ALA A 50 -12.33 -19.00 8.65
C ALA A 50 -11.84 -19.10 10.10
N ASP A 51 -10.76 -19.85 10.30
CA ASP A 51 -9.97 -19.83 11.53
C ASP A 51 -8.86 -18.78 11.46
N ILE A 52 -8.38 -18.50 10.25
CA ILE A 52 -7.29 -17.55 9.95
C ILE A 52 -7.72 -16.65 8.80
N LEU A 53 -7.55 -15.35 8.97
CA LEU A 53 -7.68 -14.37 7.88
C LEU A 53 -6.33 -13.76 7.57
N VAL A 54 -5.98 -13.73 6.29
CA VAL A 54 -4.85 -12.95 5.76
C VAL A 54 -5.44 -11.76 5.00
N ILE A 55 -5.15 -10.55 5.48
CA ILE A 55 -5.73 -9.32 4.93
C ILE A 55 -4.66 -8.44 4.28
N MET A 56 -5.05 -7.76 3.21
CA MET A 56 -4.18 -6.93 2.41
C MET A 56 -4.35 -5.46 2.80
N ARG A 57 -3.52 -4.99 3.75
CA ARG A 57 -3.56 -3.60 4.23
C ARG A 57 -4.99 -3.22 4.68
N GLU A 58 -5.38 -1.98 4.44
CA GLU A 58 -6.67 -1.41 4.82
C GLU A 58 -7.79 -1.64 3.78
N ARG A 59 -7.65 -2.66 2.88
CA ARG A 59 -8.64 -2.91 1.82
C ARG A 59 -10.00 -3.35 2.38
N THR A 60 -9.97 -4.32 3.30
CA THR A 60 -11.17 -4.79 4.01
C THR A 60 -11.08 -4.41 5.49
N PRO A 61 -11.92 -3.49 5.99
CA PRO A 61 -11.96 -3.17 7.41
C PRO A 61 -12.47 -4.34 8.26
N LEU A 62 -11.71 -4.70 9.29
CA LEU A 62 -12.13 -5.65 10.31
C LEU A 62 -12.68 -4.90 11.53
N SER A 63 -13.93 -4.44 11.43
CA SER A 63 -14.65 -3.78 12.52
C SER A 63 -15.06 -4.78 13.60
N ALA A 64 -15.36 -4.29 14.81
CA ALA A 64 -15.92 -5.11 15.90
C ALA A 64 -17.17 -5.89 15.45
N GLU A 65 -18.03 -5.26 14.62
CA GLU A 65 -19.23 -5.89 14.09
C GLU A 65 -18.87 -7.09 13.20
N LEU A 66 -17.95 -6.92 12.25
CA LEU A 66 -17.52 -8.01 11.37
C LEU A 66 -16.83 -9.12 12.16
N ILE A 67 -15.91 -8.77 13.07
CA ILE A 67 -15.24 -9.74 13.95
C ILE A 67 -16.25 -10.53 14.77
N GLY A 68 -17.32 -9.89 15.26
CA GLY A 68 -18.42 -10.53 15.98
C GLY A 68 -19.13 -11.63 15.20
N ARG A 69 -19.10 -11.55 13.88
CA ARG A 69 -19.76 -12.50 12.96
C ARG A 69 -18.85 -13.66 12.52
N LEU A 70 -17.61 -13.72 13.00
CA LEU A 70 -16.61 -14.72 12.64
C LEU A 70 -16.31 -15.62 13.86
N PRO A 71 -17.18 -16.63 14.15
CA PRO A 71 -17.13 -17.36 15.41
C PRO A 71 -15.87 -18.22 15.58
N ASN A 72 -15.23 -18.64 14.48
CA ASN A 72 -14.08 -19.52 14.48
C ASN A 72 -12.74 -18.78 14.40
N LEU A 73 -12.74 -17.47 14.16
CA LEU A 73 -11.54 -16.68 13.91
C LEU A 73 -10.59 -16.70 15.11
N LYS A 74 -9.34 -17.07 14.87
CA LYS A 74 -8.28 -17.21 15.88
C LYS A 74 -7.06 -16.35 15.58
N LEU A 75 -6.81 -16.08 14.28
CA LEU A 75 -5.63 -15.36 13.84
C LEU A 75 -5.98 -14.43 12.66
N VAL A 76 -5.50 -13.20 12.76
CA VAL A 76 -5.47 -12.26 11.65
C VAL A 76 -4.02 -11.95 11.31
N VAL A 77 -3.65 -12.11 10.04
CA VAL A 77 -2.35 -11.70 9.51
C VAL A 77 -2.56 -10.55 8.55
N THR A 78 -1.94 -9.40 8.81
CA THR A 78 -1.99 -8.25 7.90
C THR A 78 -0.68 -8.03 7.16
N SER A 79 -0.75 -7.72 5.88
CA SER A 79 0.43 -7.31 5.13
C SER A 79 0.91 -5.94 5.60
N GLY A 80 2.14 -5.90 6.17
CA GLY A 80 2.71 -4.75 6.87
C GLY A 80 2.48 -4.80 8.37
N MET A 81 3.30 -4.05 9.12
CA MET A 81 3.34 -4.10 10.60
C MET A 81 2.19 -3.34 11.27
N ARG A 82 1.46 -2.51 10.55
CA ARG A 82 0.35 -1.70 11.08
C ARG A 82 -0.80 -1.71 10.09
N ASN A 83 -2.00 -1.80 10.63
CA ASN A 83 -3.23 -1.70 9.86
C ASN A 83 -4.28 -1.00 10.73
N ALA A 84 -4.64 0.23 10.36
CA ALA A 84 -5.59 1.04 11.10
C ALA A 84 -7.06 0.58 10.91
N ALA A 85 -7.31 -0.33 9.98
CA ALA A 85 -8.64 -0.85 9.69
C ALA A 85 -8.99 -2.11 10.51
N ILE A 86 -8.12 -2.53 11.45
CA ILE A 86 -8.40 -3.65 12.36
C ILE A 86 -8.80 -3.09 13.72
N ASP A 87 -9.94 -3.50 14.23
CA ASP A 87 -10.35 -3.26 15.61
C ASP A 87 -9.57 -4.22 16.52
N LEU A 88 -8.45 -3.74 17.06
CA LEU A 88 -7.56 -4.53 17.91
C LEU A 88 -8.19 -4.85 19.25
N ASP A 89 -9.05 -3.98 19.79
CA ASP A 89 -9.72 -4.20 21.06
C ASP A 89 -10.74 -5.33 20.92
N ALA A 90 -11.54 -5.32 19.85
CA ALA A 90 -12.46 -6.42 19.55
C ALA A 90 -11.74 -7.75 19.29
N CYS A 91 -10.56 -7.73 18.67
CA CYS A 91 -9.73 -8.92 18.52
C CYS A 91 -9.26 -9.44 19.88
N ALA A 92 -8.77 -8.56 20.76
CA ALA A 92 -8.26 -8.92 22.08
C ALA A 92 -9.35 -9.50 22.97
N GLU A 93 -10.54 -8.90 23.00
CA GLU A 93 -11.71 -9.40 23.76
C GLU A 93 -12.11 -10.82 23.36
N ARG A 94 -11.87 -11.20 22.13
CA ARG A 94 -12.16 -12.53 21.59
C ARG A 94 -10.95 -13.47 21.51
N TYR A 95 -9.82 -13.06 22.08
CA TYR A 95 -8.57 -13.83 22.06
C TYR A 95 -8.08 -14.15 20.64
N ILE A 96 -8.33 -13.27 19.67
CA ILE A 96 -7.85 -13.38 18.30
C ILE A 96 -6.45 -12.78 18.24
N ALA A 97 -5.47 -13.57 17.86
CA ALA A 97 -4.11 -13.06 17.64
C ALA A 97 -4.06 -12.20 16.38
N VAL A 98 -3.34 -11.06 16.45
CA VAL A 98 -3.12 -10.20 15.28
C VAL A 98 -1.63 -10.08 15.04
N CYS A 99 -1.18 -10.47 13.84
CA CYS A 99 0.21 -10.43 13.41
C CYS A 99 0.38 -9.56 12.17
N GLY A 100 1.45 -8.76 12.15
CA GLY A 100 1.87 -8.02 10.97
C GLY A 100 3.06 -8.69 10.29
N THR A 101 3.27 -8.38 9.02
CA THR A 101 4.44 -8.82 8.25
C THR A 101 5.41 -7.68 7.98
N ALA A 102 6.67 -8.01 7.74
CA ALA A 102 7.63 -7.03 7.21
C ALA A 102 7.18 -6.51 5.84
N SER A 103 7.54 -5.27 5.53
CA SER A 103 7.21 -4.65 4.25
C SER A 103 8.43 -3.93 3.67
N SER A 104 8.53 -3.94 2.33
CA SER A 104 9.53 -3.18 1.59
C SER A 104 8.95 -1.83 1.16
N SER A 105 9.77 -0.78 1.17
CA SER A 105 9.46 0.52 0.58
C SER A 105 9.83 0.61 -0.90
N ALA A 106 10.54 -0.39 -1.42
CA ALA A 106 11.06 -0.35 -2.80
C ALA A 106 9.94 -0.25 -3.85
N ALA A 107 9.00 -1.20 -3.83
CA ALA A 107 7.93 -1.23 -4.83
C ALA A 107 7.07 0.06 -4.90
N PRO A 108 6.56 0.61 -3.78
CA PRO A 108 5.82 1.88 -3.84
C PRO A 108 6.72 3.07 -4.26
N MET A 109 7.99 3.08 -3.91
CA MET A 109 8.94 4.11 -4.35
C MET A 109 9.17 4.01 -5.87
N GLU A 110 9.43 2.82 -6.40
CA GLU A 110 9.62 2.56 -7.83
C GLU A 110 8.38 2.94 -8.64
N LEU A 111 7.19 2.56 -8.18
CA LEU A 111 5.93 2.94 -8.83
C LEU A 111 5.75 4.47 -8.85
N SER A 112 6.06 5.15 -7.74
CA SER A 112 5.97 6.61 -7.66
C SER A 112 6.88 7.28 -8.67
N TRP A 113 8.11 6.79 -8.84
CA TRP A 113 9.03 7.27 -9.88
C TRP A 113 8.57 6.92 -11.29
N GLY A 114 8.03 5.72 -11.50
CA GLY A 114 7.43 5.33 -12.77
C GLY A 114 6.32 6.28 -13.20
N LEU A 115 5.41 6.62 -12.28
CA LEU A 115 4.32 7.57 -12.53
C LEU A 115 4.84 8.99 -12.77
N LEU A 116 5.79 9.47 -11.97
CA LEU A 116 6.37 10.80 -12.10
C LEU A 116 7.07 10.97 -13.46
N LEU A 117 7.91 10.00 -13.84
CA LEU A 117 8.58 10.00 -15.14
C LEU A 117 7.59 9.84 -16.28
N GLY A 118 6.58 8.98 -16.13
CA GLY A 118 5.52 8.80 -17.10
C GLY A 118 4.75 10.08 -17.38
N LEU A 119 4.46 10.85 -16.33
CA LEU A 119 3.80 12.14 -16.42
C LEU A 119 4.74 13.19 -17.04
N ALA A 120 5.96 13.33 -16.53
CA ALA A 120 6.92 14.33 -16.98
C ALA A 120 7.30 14.16 -18.45
N ARG A 121 7.30 12.95 -18.97
CA ARG A 121 7.71 12.60 -20.34
C ARG A 121 6.53 12.23 -21.23
N HIS A 122 5.30 12.38 -20.75
CA HIS A 122 4.07 12.04 -21.48
C HIS A 122 4.05 10.62 -22.06
N ILE A 123 4.62 9.64 -21.33
CA ILE A 123 4.79 8.25 -21.85
C ILE A 123 3.45 7.64 -22.27
N VAL A 124 2.39 7.80 -21.46
CA VAL A 124 1.08 7.20 -21.76
C VAL A 124 0.45 7.82 -23.00
N PRO A 125 0.26 9.16 -23.12
CA PRO A 125 -0.34 9.74 -24.32
C PRO A 125 0.50 9.50 -25.57
N GLU A 126 1.84 9.55 -25.50
CA GLU A 126 2.71 9.26 -26.65
C GLU A 126 2.55 7.80 -27.11
N ASN A 127 2.51 6.86 -26.17
CA ASN A 127 2.28 5.45 -26.48
C ASN A 127 0.88 5.21 -27.10
N GLN A 128 -0.16 5.87 -26.59
CA GLN A 128 -1.50 5.78 -27.13
C GLN A 128 -1.58 6.30 -28.56
N THR A 129 -1.01 7.49 -28.79
CA THR A 129 -0.98 8.12 -30.12
C THR A 129 -0.25 7.24 -31.15
N LEU A 130 0.90 6.69 -30.76
CA LEU A 130 1.69 5.81 -31.64
C LEU A 130 0.92 4.52 -31.98
N ARG A 131 0.26 3.91 -31.00
CA ARG A 131 -0.55 2.68 -31.22
C ARG A 131 -1.80 2.90 -32.07
N SER A 132 -2.34 4.12 -32.07
CA SER A 132 -3.47 4.49 -32.91
C SER A 132 -3.07 5.03 -34.29
N ASN A 133 -1.83 4.80 -34.73
CA ASN A 133 -1.27 5.34 -35.98
C ASN A 133 -1.31 6.88 -36.07
N GLY A 134 -1.27 7.56 -34.93
CA GLY A 134 -1.16 9.01 -34.86
C GLY A 134 0.25 9.53 -35.08
N ALA A 135 0.44 10.84 -34.87
CA ALA A 135 1.73 11.48 -35.05
C ALA A 135 2.76 10.97 -34.02
N TRP A 136 4.00 10.77 -34.47
CA TRP A 136 5.12 10.49 -33.59
C TRP A 136 5.64 11.78 -32.96
N GLN A 137 5.91 11.76 -31.63
CA GLN A 137 6.45 12.87 -30.85
C GLN A 137 5.60 14.16 -30.98
N HIS A 138 4.33 14.06 -30.57
CA HIS A 138 3.41 15.21 -30.65
C HIS A 138 3.44 16.09 -29.39
N THR A 139 4.11 15.65 -28.32
CA THR A 139 4.26 16.42 -27.08
C THR A 139 5.72 16.72 -26.74
N LEU A 140 5.94 17.76 -25.93
CA LEU A 140 7.23 18.06 -25.33
C LEU A 140 7.17 17.73 -23.84
N GLY A 141 7.98 16.76 -23.42
CA GLY A 141 8.14 16.47 -21.99
C GLY A 141 8.99 17.51 -21.28
N ILE A 142 8.93 17.52 -19.95
CA ILE A 142 9.79 18.37 -19.11
C ILE A 142 11.00 17.59 -18.59
N SER A 143 12.16 18.25 -18.51
CA SER A 143 13.32 17.73 -17.80
C SER A 143 13.13 17.91 -16.29
N LEU A 144 13.52 16.91 -15.52
CA LEU A 144 13.46 16.97 -14.05
C LEU A 144 14.65 17.71 -13.45
N GLN A 145 15.78 17.76 -14.14
CA GLN A 145 16.99 18.44 -13.68
C GLN A 145 16.69 19.90 -13.35
N GLY A 146 17.13 20.36 -12.18
CA GLY A 146 16.90 21.72 -11.68
C GLY A 146 15.46 21.99 -11.21
N LYS A 147 14.53 21.03 -11.34
CA LYS A 147 13.17 21.15 -10.80
C LYS A 147 13.12 20.81 -9.32
N THR A 148 12.05 21.21 -8.66
CA THR A 148 11.83 20.89 -7.24
C THR A 148 10.81 19.77 -7.12
N LEU A 149 11.16 18.72 -6.36
CA LEU A 149 10.23 17.70 -5.89
C LEU A 149 9.70 18.11 -4.53
N GLY A 150 8.38 18.32 -4.44
CA GLY A 150 7.68 18.52 -3.17
C GLY A 150 7.22 17.17 -2.60
N LEU A 151 7.51 16.91 -1.33
CA LEU A 151 7.11 15.69 -0.63
C LEU A 151 6.23 16.03 0.57
N VAL A 152 5.03 15.46 0.61
CA VAL A 152 4.17 15.46 1.79
C VAL A 152 4.47 14.18 2.58
N GLY A 153 5.30 14.33 3.61
CA GLY A 153 5.87 13.22 4.37
C GLY A 153 7.30 12.87 3.95
N LEU A 154 8.21 12.81 4.94
CA LEU A 154 9.61 12.43 4.77
C LEU A 154 9.96 11.20 5.62
N GLY A 155 9.04 10.22 5.64
CA GLY A 155 9.25 8.92 6.25
C GLY A 155 10.14 8.01 5.39
N LYS A 156 9.92 6.69 5.49
CA LYS A 156 10.74 5.70 4.77
C LYS A 156 10.67 5.90 3.24
N ILE A 157 9.46 5.95 2.67
CA ILE A 157 9.28 6.12 1.20
C ILE A 157 9.73 7.51 0.77
N GLY A 158 9.29 8.58 1.48
CA GLY A 158 9.68 9.95 1.11
C GLY A 158 11.19 10.19 1.16
N GLY A 159 11.90 9.59 2.10
CA GLY A 159 13.35 9.65 2.17
C GLY A 159 14.04 8.98 0.96
N GLU A 160 13.52 7.82 0.52
CA GLU A 160 14.03 7.16 -0.67
C GLU A 160 13.70 7.96 -1.95
N MET A 161 12.49 8.53 -2.05
CA MET A 161 12.12 9.44 -3.15
C MET A 161 13.06 10.65 -3.21
N ALA A 162 13.40 11.25 -2.08
CA ALA A 162 14.33 12.37 -1.99
C ALA A 162 15.72 12.00 -2.52
N ARG A 163 16.24 10.85 -2.13
CA ARG A 163 17.56 10.36 -2.60
C ARG A 163 17.61 10.18 -4.12
N VAL A 164 16.55 9.60 -4.70
CA VAL A 164 16.47 9.41 -6.16
C VAL A 164 16.29 10.75 -6.89
N ALA A 165 15.50 11.69 -6.32
CA ALA A 165 15.34 13.04 -6.88
C ALA A 165 16.67 13.78 -7.02
N GLN A 166 17.55 13.66 -6.01
CA GLN A 166 18.89 14.25 -6.07
C GLN A 166 19.74 13.65 -7.19
N ALA A 167 19.63 12.33 -7.43
CA ALA A 167 20.30 11.69 -8.55
C ALA A 167 19.82 12.20 -9.93
N PHE A 168 18.57 12.66 -10.02
CA PHE A 168 18.05 13.38 -11.18
C PHE A 168 18.45 14.86 -11.24
N GLY A 169 19.25 15.36 -10.29
CA GLY A 169 19.62 16.77 -10.20
C GLY A 169 18.47 17.68 -9.79
N MET A 170 17.48 17.15 -9.07
CA MET A 170 16.34 17.93 -8.55
C MET A 170 16.68 18.54 -7.19
N HIS A 171 16.00 19.63 -6.86
CA HIS A 171 15.88 20.11 -5.49
C HIS A 171 14.75 19.38 -4.79
N VAL A 172 14.89 19.15 -3.47
CA VAL A 172 13.84 18.51 -2.68
C VAL A 172 13.37 19.46 -1.60
N CYS A 173 12.06 19.63 -1.49
CA CYS A 173 11.41 20.24 -0.34
C CYS A 173 10.41 19.25 0.27
N ALA A 174 10.28 19.26 1.57
CA ALA A 174 9.39 18.33 2.27
C ALA A 174 8.60 19.03 3.38
N TRP A 175 7.40 18.56 3.58
CA TRP A 175 6.54 18.95 4.69
C TRP A 175 5.95 17.71 5.36
N SER A 176 5.90 17.71 6.67
CA SER A 176 5.00 16.88 7.48
C SER A 176 4.80 17.53 8.84
N GLN A 177 3.73 17.16 9.53
CA GLN A 177 3.37 17.75 10.81
C GLN A 177 4.52 17.73 11.86
N ASN A 178 5.32 16.67 11.84
CA ASN A 178 6.40 16.43 12.80
C ASN A 178 7.78 16.42 12.13
N LEU A 179 7.95 17.09 10.99
CA LEU A 179 9.23 17.12 10.28
C LEU A 179 10.19 18.06 10.99
N THR A 180 11.31 17.52 11.45
CA THR A 180 12.42 18.31 12.01
C THR A 180 13.39 18.75 10.91
N ALA A 181 14.13 19.84 11.19
CA ALA A 181 15.16 20.33 10.28
C ALA A 181 16.29 19.30 10.08
N GLU A 182 16.66 18.59 11.16
CA GLU A 182 17.67 17.53 11.13
C GLU A 182 17.23 16.39 10.20
N ARG A 183 15.99 15.93 10.33
CA ARG A 183 15.46 14.87 9.46
C ARG A 183 15.41 15.31 8.00
N ALA A 184 15.04 16.55 7.73
CA ALA A 184 15.07 17.09 6.37
C ALA A 184 16.50 17.12 5.82
N ALA A 185 17.46 17.59 6.60
CA ALA A 185 18.87 17.65 6.21
C ALA A 185 19.46 16.25 5.92
N GLU A 186 19.16 15.25 6.76
CA GLU A 186 19.59 13.85 6.54
C GLU A 186 19.12 13.31 5.18
N CYS A 187 17.95 13.74 4.71
CA CYS A 187 17.41 13.35 3.41
C CYS A 187 17.80 14.32 2.28
N GLY A 188 18.65 15.33 2.55
CA GLY A 188 19.01 16.36 1.59
C GLY A 188 17.82 17.19 1.11
N ALA A 189 16.77 17.30 1.90
CA ALA A 189 15.59 18.09 1.64
C ALA A 189 15.60 19.40 2.44
N ARG A 190 14.92 20.43 1.92
CA ARG A 190 14.60 21.64 2.67
C ARG A 190 13.23 21.49 3.32
N THR A 191 13.09 21.98 4.55
CA THR A 191 11.78 22.08 5.19
C THR A 191 10.95 23.15 4.48
N HIS A 192 9.70 22.83 4.17
CA HIS A 192 8.74 23.82 3.70
C HIS A 192 7.78 24.11 4.87
N ALA A 193 7.76 25.35 5.34
CA ALA A 193 6.70 25.80 6.22
C ALA A 193 5.43 25.94 5.38
N VAL A 194 4.33 25.30 5.77
CA VAL A 194 3.03 25.68 5.25
C VAL A 194 2.76 27.07 5.80
N ALA A 195 2.66 28.07 4.92
CA ALA A 195 2.23 29.38 5.35
C ALA A 195 0.84 29.21 6.00
N ASP A 196 0.73 29.55 7.28
CA ASP A 196 -0.55 29.66 7.96
C ASP A 196 -1.40 30.69 7.17
N GLY A 197 -2.38 30.21 6.42
CA GLY A 197 -3.26 31.10 5.69
C GLY A 197 -3.63 30.64 4.28
N ALA A 198 -4.33 29.52 4.17
CA ALA A 198 -5.23 29.28 3.04
C ALA A 198 -6.46 28.51 3.55
N ALA A 199 -7.19 29.15 4.48
CA ALA A 199 -8.60 28.95 4.62
C ALA A 199 -9.28 29.83 3.56
N HIS A 200 -9.68 29.24 2.43
CA HIS A 200 -10.78 29.73 1.57
C HIS A 200 -11.40 28.55 0.85
#